data_709949cee603f94a8ebca680d3aab7cf
#
_entry.id   709949cee603f94a8ebca680d3aab7cf
#
_cell.length_a   1.000
_cell.length_b   1.000
_cell.length_c   1.000
_cell.angle_alpha   90.00
_cell.angle_beta   90.00
_cell.angle_gamma   90.00
#
_symmetry.space_group_name_H-M   'P 1'
#
loop_
_entity.id
_entity.type
_entity.pdbx_description
1 polymer ?
#
loop_
_entity_poly.entity_id
_entity_poly.type
_entity_poly.pdbx_seq_one_letter_code
_entity_poly.pdbx_strand_id
1 'polypeptide(L)'
;MKGTLLTLLVLSACLCSFSQQKEGRVVYERILQMQIRINDGNDMDHNLPQTRTDKFELLFGNNQSLWQISDEEAPPEEGPTGGVQIRMYGGGTDDISFYDFTNGTSIEQREMFDKKFIISDSIKKLGWKLSGETKTILNHVCQKAASQRIGTRTMMNMDNGKMERKEVSDTSHIIAWFTTDIPIAAGPAEYQNQLPGLILEIDINNGRQVFKAVEISAKTDIAAIKPPKSGKKVTRDEFQKETQKMMDEMEKNNGGGNRTIRINN
;
A
#
# COMPACT_ATOMS: atom_id res chain seq x y z
N MET A 1 -63.44 24.56 17.15
CA MET A 1 -62.65 23.29 16.95
C MET A 1 -62.20 23.17 15.51
N LYS A 2 -61.29 24.06 15.03
CA LYS A 2 -60.75 24.03 13.64
C LYS A 2 -59.24 24.41 13.60
N GLY A 3 -58.48 24.19 14.67
CA GLY A 3 -57.10 24.63 14.76
C GLY A 3 -56.03 23.56 15.01
N THR A 4 -56.40 22.28 15.20
CA THR A 4 -55.48 21.24 15.68
C THR A 4 -55.07 20.21 14.60
N LEU A 5 -55.48 20.40 13.32
CA LEU A 5 -55.16 19.43 12.25
C LEU A 5 -54.01 19.86 11.32
N LEU A 6 -53.46 21.07 11.51
CA LEU A 6 -52.42 21.62 10.60
C LEU A 6 -51.00 21.43 11.12
N THR A 7 -50.83 21.01 12.37
CA THR A 7 -49.48 20.89 13.00
C THR A 7 -48.83 19.49 12.86
N LEU A 8 -49.58 18.49 12.37
CA LEU A 8 -49.06 17.12 12.24
C LEU A 8 -48.45 16.81 10.87
N LEU A 9 -48.55 17.75 9.90
CA LEU A 9 -48.05 17.51 8.52
C LEU A 9 -46.64 18.03 8.23
N VAL A 10 -46.02 18.72 9.17
CA VAL A 10 -44.69 19.34 8.94
C VAL A 10 -43.53 18.54 9.55
N LEU A 11 -43.82 17.49 10.34
CA LEU A 11 -42.78 16.65 10.96
C LEU A 11 -42.42 15.41 10.17
N SER A 12 -42.93 15.26 8.93
CA SER A 12 -42.50 14.22 7.99
C SER A 12 -41.36 14.66 7.07
N ALA A 13 -40.66 15.75 7.45
CA ALA A 13 -39.53 16.25 6.67
C ALA A 13 -38.27 15.45 6.97
N CYS A 14 -37.86 14.67 5.98
CA CYS A 14 -36.47 14.30 5.69
C CYS A 14 -35.69 13.60 6.82
N LEU A 15 -36.08 12.40 7.17
CA LEU A 15 -35.09 11.37 7.47
C LEU A 15 -34.51 10.91 6.12
N CYS A 16 -33.75 11.76 5.44
CA CYS A 16 -32.73 11.31 4.50
C CYS A 16 -31.73 10.50 5.33
N SER A 17 -32.03 9.24 5.55
CA SER A 17 -31.04 8.28 6.02
C SER A 17 -29.95 8.27 4.94
N PHE A 18 -28.90 9.05 5.13
CA PHE A 18 -27.66 8.80 4.43
C PHE A 18 -27.25 7.39 4.82
N SER A 19 -27.57 6.43 3.97
CA SER A 19 -27.03 5.08 4.12
C SER A 19 -25.52 5.24 4.02
N GLN A 20 -24.86 5.21 5.19
CA GLN A 20 -23.40 5.29 5.23
C GLN A 20 -22.87 4.09 4.46
N GLN A 21 -22.04 4.35 3.46
CA GLN A 21 -21.41 3.30 2.65
C GLN A 21 -20.49 2.47 3.56
N LYS A 22 -20.90 1.22 3.83
CA LYS A 22 -20.14 0.28 4.68
C LYS A 22 -19.39 -0.78 3.88
N GLU A 23 -19.56 -0.76 2.56
CA GLU A 23 -18.94 -1.69 1.62
C GLU A 23 -18.59 -0.97 0.33
N GLY A 24 -17.60 -1.46 -0.38
CA GLY A 24 -17.19 -0.86 -1.63
C GLY A 24 -15.84 -1.34 -2.15
N ARG A 25 -15.46 -0.75 -3.27
CA ARG A 25 -14.17 -0.91 -3.95
C ARG A 25 -13.53 0.46 -4.12
N VAL A 26 -12.23 0.54 -3.90
CA VAL A 26 -11.42 1.71 -4.23
C VAL A 26 -10.25 1.28 -5.09
N VAL A 27 -10.01 1.98 -6.19
CA VAL A 27 -8.79 1.84 -6.98
C VAL A 27 -7.80 2.90 -6.54
N TYR A 28 -6.58 2.48 -6.26
CA TYR A 28 -5.46 3.38 -5.93
C TYR A 28 -4.36 3.29 -6.97
N GLU A 29 -3.78 4.44 -7.27
CA GLU A 29 -2.47 4.52 -7.91
C GLU A 29 -1.40 4.63 -6.83
N ARG A 30 -0.39 3.76 -6.90
CA ARG A 30 0.85 3.89 -6.16
C ARG A 30 1.89 4.51 -7.06
N ILE A 31 2.35 5.70 -6.73
CA ILE A 31 3.42 6.41 -7.42
C ILE A 31 4.68 6.27 -6.57
N LEU A 32 5.73 5.71 -7.14
CA LEU A 32 7.02 5.51 -6.48
C LEU A 32 8.10 6.29 -7.24
N GLN A 33 8.81 7.19 -6.56
CA GLN A 33 9.99 7.85 -7.10
C GLN A 33 11.18 6.93 -7.01
N MET A 34 11.77 6.59 -8.16
CA MET A 34 12.96 5.75 -8.25
C MET A 34 14.21 6.64 -8.41
N GLN A 35 15.22 6.42 -7.56
CA GLN A 35 16.54 7.02 -7.74
C GLN A 35 17.47 5.93 -8.29
N ILE A 36 17.55 5.83 -9.61
CA ILE A 36 18.45 4.87 -10.26
C ILE A 36 19.73 5.64 -10.64
N ARG A 37 20.85 5.27 -10.03
CA ARG A 37 22.18 5.75 -10.44
C ARG A 37 22.94 4.56 -11.01
N ILE A 38 23.17 4.57 -12.31
CA ILE A 38 24.03 3.60 -12.97
C ILE A 38 25.40 4.25 -13.11
N ASN A 39 26.41 3.68 -12.45
CA ASN A 39 27.80 4.13 -12.54
C ASN A 39 28.58 3.08 -13.33
N ASP A 40 28.44 3.09 -14.66
CA ASP A 40 29.08 2.14 -15.57
C ASP A 40 30.32 2.72 -16.29
N GLY A 41 30.71 3.95 -15.93
CA GLY A 41 31.87 4.62 -16.53
C GLY A 41 31.68 5.08 -17.97
N ASN A 42 30.50 4.85 -18.55
CA ASN A 42 30.11 5.40 -19.85
C ASN A 42 29.07 6.50 -19.63
N ASP A 43 29.31 7.69 -20.16
CA ASP A 43 28.39 8.83 -20.18
C ASP A 43 27.13 8.59 -21.07
N MET A 44 26.64 7.36 -21.15
CA MET A 44 25.34 7.10 -21.76
C MET A 44 24.26 7.50 -20.78
N ASP A 45 23.56 8.56 -21.12
CA ASP A 45 22.36 9.05 -20.43
C ASP A 45 21.27 7.98 -20.53
N HIS A 46 21.27 7.03 -19.59
CA HIS A 46 20.22 6.02 -19.50
C HIS A 46 18.97 6.70 -18.99
N ASN A 47 18.10 7.07 -19.92
CA ASN A 47 16.81 7.71 -19.69
C ASN A 47 15.85 6.70 -19.02
N LEU A 48 16.16 6.32 -17.77
CA LEU A 48 15.31 5.43 -16.99
C LEU A 48 14.15 6.20 -16.38
N PRO A 49 12.95 5.62 -16.35
CA PRO A 49 11.80 6.28 -15.72
C PRO A 49 12.13 6.64 -14.27
N GLN A 50 12.00 7.91 -13.91
CA GLN A 50 12.21 8.37 -12.54
C GLN A 50 11.04 8.05 -11.61
N THR A 51 9.91 7.66 -12.19
CA THR A 51 8.69 7.31 -11.47
C THR A 51 8.12 6.00 -12.00
N ARG A 52 7.59 5.20 -11.10
CA ARG A 52 6.78 4.02 -11.41
C ARG A 52 5.39 4.22 -10.85
N THR A 53 4.37 3.89 -11.63
CA THR A 53 2.98 3.90 -11.20
C THR A 53 2.42 2.49 -11.33
N ASP A 54 1.85 1.98 -10.24
CA ASP A 54 1.15 0.69 -10.19
C ASP A 54 -0.28 0.93 -9.72
N LYS A 55 -1.25 0.13 -10.18
CA LYS A 55 -2.64 0.18 -9.73
C LYS A 55 -2.95 -0.95 -8.76
N PHE A 56 -3.64 -0.60 -7.70
CA PHE A 56 -4.11 -1.54 -6.68
C PHE A 56 -5.59 -1.35 -6.45
N GLU A 57 -6.25 -2.39 -5.96
CA GLU A 57 -7.61 -2.28 -5.48
C GLU A 57 -7.74 -2.66 -4.02
N LEU A 58 -8.64 -1.96 -3.36
CA LEU A 58 -9.09 -2.22 -2.02
C LEU A 58 -10.56 -2.59 -2.07
N LEU A 59 -10.91 -3.82 -1.72
CA LEU A 59 -12.28 -4.24 -1.47
C LEU A 59 -12.54 -4.16 0.03
N PHE A 60 -13.69 -3.63 0.44
CA PHE A 60 -14.03 -3.55 1.85
C PHE A 60 -15.51 -3.83 2.09
N GLY A 61 -15.81 -4.45 3.23
CA GLY A 61 -17.16 -4.79 3.67
C GLY A 61 -17.12 -5.63 4.95
N ASN A 62 -18.20 -5.66 5.73
CA ASN A 62 -18.32 -6.48 6.94
C ASN A 62 -17.15 -6.32 7.94
N ASN A 63 -16.63 -5.11 8.11
CA ASN A 63 -15.43 -4.81 8.93
C ASN A 63 -14.17 -5.58 8.50
N GLN A 64 -14.07 -5.93 7.22
CA GLN A 64 -12.93 -6.59 6.61
C GLN A 64 -12.50 -5.86 5.36
N SER A 65 -11.28 -6.09 4.93
CA SER A 65 -10.81 -5.60 3.64
C SER A 65 -9.83 -6.57 2.98
N LEU A 66 -9.74 -6.45 1.65
CA LEU A 66 -8.78 -7.14 0.82
C LEU A 66 -8.04 -6.10 -0.02
N TRP A 67 -6.72 -6.13 0.03
CA TRP A 67 -5.83 -5.31 -0.78
C TRP A 67 -5.05 -6.19 -1.71
N GLN A 68 -5.08 -5.88 -2.99
CA GLN A 68 -4.36 -6.63 -4.04
C GLN A 68 -4.03 -5.73 -5.23
N ILE A 69 -3.25 -6.24 -6.18
CA ILE A 69 -3.04 -5.55 -7.45
C ILE A 69 -4.36 -5.50 -8.22
N SER A 70 -4.59 -4.41 -8.96
CA SER A 70 -5.80 -4.28 -9.77
C SER A 70 -5.67 -5.08 -11.06
N ASP A 71 -6.71 -5.84 -11.43
CA ASP A 71 -6.77 -6.55 -12.72
C ASP A 71 -6.75 -5.61 -13.94
N GLU A 72 -6.99 -4.30 -13.71
CA GLU A 72 -6.94 -3.27 -14.77
C GLU A 72 -5.51 -2.82 -15.08
N GLU A 73 -4.52 -3.32 -14.36
CA GLU A 73 -3.12 -3.05 -14.67
C GLU A 73 -2.72 -3.86 -15.91
N ALA A 74 -2.49 -3.17 -17.03
CA ALA A 74 -1.89 -3.80 -18.19
C ALA A 74 -0.51 -4.36 -17.78
N PRO A 75 -0.14 -5.57 -18.23
CA PRO A 75 1.20 -6.07 -18.01
C PRO A 75 2.18 -4.98 -18.48
N PRO A 76 3.29 -4.75 -17.74
CA PRO A 76 4.25 -3.73 -18.11
C PRO A 76 4.64 -3.95 -19.58
N GLU A 77 4.49 -2.92 -20.42
CA GLU A 77 4.92 -2.98 -21.81
C GLU A 77 6.36 -3.48 -21.81
N GLU A 78 6.60 -4.56 -22.54
CA GLU A 78 7.94 -5.07 -22.75
C GLU A 78 8.73 -3.95 -23.43
N GLY A 79 9.54 -3.23 -22.65
CA GLY A 79 10.45 -2.23 -23.19
C GLY A 79 11.38 -2.87 -24.20
N PRO A 80 11.92 -2.11 -25.18
CA PRO A 80 12.69 -2.63 -26.27
C PRO A 80 13.83 -3.52 -25.78
N THR A 81 13.78 -4.74 -26.23
CA THR A 81 14.74 -5.86 -26.14
C THR A 81 16.11 -5.51 -25.58
N GLY A 82 16.42 -5.99 -24.39
CA GLY A 82 17.77 -5.99 -23.79
C GLY A 82 17.88 -5.42 -22.38
N GLY A 83 16.81 -4.89 -21.81
CA GLY A 83 16.82 -4.35 -20.46
C GLY A 83 16.73 -5.45 -19.40
N VAL A 84 17.58 -5.36 -18.38
CA VAL A 84 17.47 -6.15 -17.15
C VAL A 84 16.09 -5.87 -16.56
N GLN A 85 15.22 -6.87 -16.50
CA GLN A 85 13.96 -6.76 -15.76
C GLN A 85 14.29 -6.66 -14.28
N ILE A 86 14.28 -5.44 -13.76
CA ILE A 86 14.42 -5.20 -12.34
C ILE A 86 13.04 -5.49 -11.71
N ARG A 87 12.79 -6.73 -11.35
CA ARG A 87 11.70 -7.06 -10.42
C ARG A 87 12.11 -6.51 -9.06
N MET A 88 11.65 -5.31 -8.74
CA MET A 88 11.91 -4.73 -7.43
C MET A 88 11.21 -5.56 -6.35
N TYR A 89 11.99 -6.00 -5.37
CA TYR A 89 11.51 -6.67 -4.18
C TYR A 89 10.58 -5.71 -3.41
N GLY A 90 9.31 -6.06 -3.28
CA GLY A 90 8.36 -5.24 -2.53
C GLY A 90 6.89 -5.34 -2.99
N GLY A 91 6.54 -6.37 -3.74
CA GLY A 91 5.18 -6.66 -4.16
C GLY A 91 5.19 -7.56 -5.38
N GLY A 92 5.02 -8.88 -5.19
CA GLY A 92 4.72 -9.80 -6.28
C GLY A 92 3.35 -9.48 -6.87
N THR A 93 3.11 -9.84 -8.13
CA THR A 93 1.80 -9.71 -8.77
C THR A 93 0.71 -10.45 -8.02
N ASP A 94 1.08 -11.45 -7.23
CA ASP A 94 0.19 -12.31 -6.44
C ASP A 94 0.14 -11.94 -4.95
N ASP A 95 0.68 -10.77 -4.56
CA ASP A 95 0.63 -10.32 -3.18
C ASP A 95 -0.78 -9.86 -2.81
N ILE A 96 -1.34 -10.50 -1.79
CA ILE A 96 -2.68 -10.22 -1.27
C ILE A 96 -2.58 -9.93 0.22
N SER A 97 -3.29 -8.92 0.70
CA SER A 97 -3.37 -8.61 2.13
C SER A 97 -4.83 -8.51 2.56
N PHE A 98 -5.23 -9.40 3.44
CA PHE A 98 -6.54 -9.43 4.07
C PHE A 98 -6.44 -8.86 5.50
N TYR A 99 -7.43 -8.05 5.87
CA TYR A 99 -7.52 -7.44 7.20
C TYR A 99 -8.89 -7.69 7.82
N ASP A 100 -8.88 -8.09 9.08
CA ASP A 100 -10.07 -8.19 9.94
C ASP A 100 -10.00 -7.10 11.01
N PHE A 101 -10.82 -6.07 10.86
CA PHE A 101 -10.82 -4.91 11.76
C PHE A 101 -11.45 -5.22 13.10
N THR A 102 -12.36 -6.20 13.16
CA THR A 102 -13.00 -6.64 14.40
C THR A 102 -12.00 -7.33 15.30
N ASN A 103 -11.18 -8.22 14.74
CA ASN A 103 -10.19 -8.98 15.49
C ASN A 103 -8.82 -8.26 15.54
N GLY A 104 -8.63 -7.19 14.77
CA GLY A 104 -7.38 -6.45 14.71
C GLY A 104 -6.22 -7.27 14.13
N THR A 105 -6.52 -8.16 13.16
CA THR A 105 -5.55 -9.09 12.56
C THR A 105 -5.40 -8.88 11.06
N SER A 106 -4.24 -9.25 10.53
CA SER A 106 -3.95 -9.31 9.10
C SER A 106 -3.44 -10.69 8.69
N ILE A 107 -3.77 -11.08 7.47
CA ILE A 107 -3.24 -12.27 6.81
C ILE A 107 -2.73 -11.85 5.45
N GLU A 108 -1.43 -11.96 5.23
CA GLU A 108 -0.78 -11.56 4.00
C GLU A 108 -0.28 -12.78 3.25
N GLN A 109 -0.56 -12.86 1.96
CA GLN A 109 0.14 -13.74 1.03
C GLN A 109 1.24 -12.94 0.37
N ARG A 110 2.45 -13.45 0.42
CA ARG A 110 3.62 -12.87 -0.24
C ARG A 110 4.25 -13.91 -1.15
N GLU A 111 4.58 -13.52 -2.35
CA GLU A 111 5.35 -14.36 -3.27
C GLU A 111 6.80 -13.88 -3.36
N MET A 112 7.74 -14.82 -3.20
CA MET A 112 9.15 -14.56 -3.34
C MET A 112 9.86 -15.76 -3.97
N PHE A 113 10.55 -15.56 -5.10
CA PHE A 113 11.27 -16.61 -5.82
C PHE A 113 10.43 -17.87 -6.03
N ASP A 114 9.26 -17.73 -6.63
CA ASP A 114 8.29 -18.80 -6.92
C ASP A 114 7.76 -19.54 -5.67
N LYS A 115 8.03 -19.02 -4.46
CA LYS A 115 7.49 -19.55 -3.20
C LYS A 115 6.44 -18.60 -2.63
N LYS A 116 5.28 -19.16 -2.25
CA LYS A 116 4.22 -18.42 -1.58
C LYS A 116 4.26 -18.64 -0.07
N PHE A 117 4.12 -17.55 0.67
CA PHE A 117 4.10 -17.52 2.13
C PHE A 117 2.79 -16.91 2.62
N ILE A 118 2.26 -17.43 3.70
CA ILE A 118 1.14 -16.87 4.45
C ILE A 118 1.66 -16.36 5.78
N ILE A 119 1.53 -15.05 5.99
CA ILE A 119 2.01 -14.37 7.19
C ILE A 119 0.80 -13.85 7.95
N SER A 120 0.60 -14.30 9.18
CA SER A 120 -0.44 -13.81 10.07
C SER A 120 0.17 -12.90 11.13
N ASP A 121 -0.42 -11.73 11.35
CA ASP A 121 0.08 -10.73 12.31
C ASP A 121 -1.09 -9.95 12.92
N SER A 122 -0.82 -9.18 13.95
CA SER A 122 -1.73 -8.15 14.45
C SER A 122 -1.56 -6.84 13.68
N ILE A 123 -2.66 -6.08 13.54
CA ILE A 123 -2.59 -4.75 12.91
C ILE A 123 -1.89 -3.78 13.86
N LYS A 124 -0.72 -3.30 13.49
CA LYS A 124 0.06 -2.34 14.27
C LYS A 124 -0.47 -0.93 14.04
N LYS A 125 -0.82 -0.24 15.12
CA LYS A 125 -1.31 1.15 15.06
C LYS A 125 -0.15 2.14 15.06
N LEU A 126 -0.26 3.17 14.23
CA LEU A 126 0.62 4.33 14.25
C LEU A 126 0.04 5.43 15.14
N GLY A 127 0.92 6.28 15.66
CA GLY A 127 0.52 7.47 16.42
C GLY A 127 0.15 8.62 15.48
N TRP A 128 -1.14 8.78 15.18
CA TRP A 128 -1.63 9.83 14.27
C TRP A 128 -1.94 11.13 15.02
N LYS A 129 -1.56 12.26 14.39
CA LYS A 129 -1.89 13.62 14.84
C LYS A 129 -2.73 14.30 13.77
N LEU A 130 -3.93 14.76 14.13
CA LEU A 130 -4.79 15.53 13.23
C LEU A 130 -4.30 16.99 13.16
N SER A 131 -4.24 17.58 11.97
CA SER A 131 -3.79 18.97 11.79
C SER A 131 -4.93 19.98 11.68
N GLY A 132 -6.17 19.52 11.50
CA GLY A 132 -7.31 20.38 11.20
C GLY A 132 -7.41 20.84 9.73
N GLU A 133 -6.41 20.54 8.91
CA GLU A 133 -6.45 20.83 7.50
C GLU A 133 -7.42 19.89 6.77
N THR A 134 -8.09 20.41 5.74
CA THR A 134 -9.02 19.64 4.89
C THR A 134 -8.73 19.86 3.42
N LYS A 135 -9.03 18.85 2.60
CA LYS A 135 -9.11 18.94 1.13
C LYS A 135 -10.18 18.01 0.59
N THR A 136 -10.61 18.23 -0.64
CA THR A 136 -11.58 17.34 -1.30
C THR A 136 -10.87 16.38 -2.23
N ILE A 137 -11.15 15.07 -2.09
CA ILE A 137 -10.67 14.00 -2.97
C ILE A 137 -11.88 13.20 -3.43
N LEU A 138 -12.07 13.03 -4.74
CA LEU A 138 -13.19 12.28 -5.32
C LEU A 138 -14.56 12.67 -4.72
N ASN A 139 -14.79 13.99 -4.55
CA ASN A 139 -16.00 14.59 -3.96
C ASN A 139 -16.21 14.30 -2.45
N HIS A 140 -15.24 13.75 -1.74
CA HIS A 140 -15.28 13.54 -0.31
C HIS A 140 -14.39 14.55 0.41
N VAL A 141 -14.89 15.17 1.47
CA VAL A 141 -14.10 16.05 2.33
C VAL A 141 -13.18 15.17 3.19
N CYS A 142 -11.89 15.37 3.03
CA CYS A 142 -10.86 14.63 3.74
C CYS A 142 -10.17 15.49 4.79
N GLN A 143 -9.87 14.91 5.93
CA GLN A 143 -9.07 15.49 7.00
C GLN A 143 -7.64 14.98 6.90
N LYS A 144 -6.68 15.84 7.25
CA LYS A 144 -5.26 15.49 7.29
C LYS A 144 -4.86 14.91 8.62
N ALA A 145 -4.16 13.80 8.57
CA ALA A 145 -3.48 13.19 9.71
C ALA A 145 -2.00 12.98 9.37
N ALA A 146 -1.11 13.22 10.33
CA ALA A 146 0.32 13.01 10.19
C ALA A 146 0.82 11.99 11.21
N SER A 147 1.77 11.17 10.79
CA SER A 147 2.44 10.19 11.64
C SER A 147 3.90 10.03 11.24
N GLN A 148 4.65 9.33 12.09
CA GLN A 148 6.04 8.94 11.83
C GLN A 148 6.20 7.45 12.12
N ARG A 149 6.99 6.78 11.29
CA ARG A 149 7.40 5.39 11.51
C ARG A 149 8.92 5.34 11.59
N ILE A 150 9.42 4.89 12.74
CA ILE A 150 10.84 4.61 12.93
C ILE A 150 11.09 3.16 12.52
N GLY A 151 12.08 2.94 11.68
CA GLY A 151 12.48 1.62 11.20
C GLY A 151 13.97 1.57 10.90
N THR A 152 14.38 0.52 10.23
CA THR A 152 15.73 0.38 9.69
C THR A 152 15.69 0.31 8.18
N ARG A 153 16.66 0.92 7.54
CA ARG A 153 16.89 0.85 6.10
C ARG A 153 18.23 0.18 5.84
N THR A 154 18.26 -0.76 4.93
CA THR A 154 19.51 -1.36 4.48
C THR A 154 20.13 -0.46 3.41
N MET A 155 21.34 0.01 3.67
CA MET A 155 22.20 0.66 2.67
C MET A 155 23.20 -0.36 2.15
N MET A 156 23.32 -0.46 0.83
CA MET A 156 24.34 -1.27 0.19
C MET A 156 25.40 -0.33 -0.39
N ASN A 157 26.63 -0.46 0.06
CA ASN A 157 27.77 0.24 -0.51
C ASN A 157 28.69 -0.79 -1.17
N MET A 158 29.20 -0.44 -2.34
CA MET A 158 30.26 -1.22 -2.97
C MET A 158 31.58 -0.49 -2.75
N ASP A 159 32.48 -1.10 -2.00
CA ASP A 159 33.83 -0.61 -1.80
C ASP A 159 34.83 -1.68 -2.28
N ASN A 160 35.73 -1.29 -3.18
CA ASN A 160 36.79 -2.16 -3.75
C ASN A 160 36.25 -3.52 -4.29
N GLY A 161 35.06 -3.51 -4.91
CA GLY A 161 34.41 -4.71 -5.46
C GLY A 161 33.76 -5.62 -4.42
N LYS A 162 33.74 -5.22 -3.13
CA LYS A 162 33.01 -5.89 -2.06
C LYS A 162 31.73 -5.13 -1.75
N MET A 163 30.62 -5.83 -1.71
CA MET A 163 29.34 -5.28 -1.30
C MET A 163 29.28 -5.25 0.24
N GLU A 164 29.21 -4.05 0.80
CA GLU A 164 28.98 -3.86 2.23
C GLU A 164 27.51 -3.51 2.46
N ARG A 165 26.88 -4.25 3.33
CA ARG A 165 25.50 -4.03 3.77
C ARG A 165 25.50 -3.39 5.16
N LYS A 166 24.84 -2.23 5.29
CA LYS A 166 24.73 -1.52 6.57
C LYS A 166 23.27 -1.21 6.85
N GLU A 167 22.79 -1.61 8.02
CA GLU A 167 21.49 -1.17 8.52
C GLU A 167 21.62 0.19 9.19
N VAL A 168 20.80 1.15 8.77
CA VAL A 168 20.74 2.48 9.36
C VAL A 168 19.32 2.77 9.83
N SER A 169 19.21 3.45 10.95
CA SER A 169 17.90 3.93 11.41
C SER A 169 17.31 4.89 10.38
N ASP A 170 16.03 4.73 10.06
CA ASP A 170 15.30 5.56 9.12
C ASP A 170 13.98 5.99 9.73
N THR A 171 13.60 7.24 9.53
CA THR A 171 12.31 7.78 9.98
C THR A 171 11.49 8.19 8.77
N SER A 172 10.38 7.50 8.55
CA SER A 172 9.44 7.85 7.50
C SER A 172 8.38 8.79 8.04
N HIS A 173 8.21 9.94 7.37
CA HIS A 173 7.11 10.88 7.61
C HIS A 173 5.93 10.49 6.74
N ILE A 174 4.76 10.35 7.35
CA ILE A 174 3.57 9.84 6.69
C ILE A 174 2.45 10.85 6.84
N ILE A 175 1.85 11.27 5.74
CA ILE A 175 0.67 12.13 5.70
C ILE A 175 -0.48 11.31 5.11
N ALA A 176 -1.59 11.25 5.83
CA ALA A 176 -2.82 10.61 5.38
C ALA A 176 -3.93 11.64 5.20
N TRP A 177 -4.73 11.45 4.16
CA TRP A 177 -5.98 12.16 3.95
C TRP A 177 -7.12 11.15 3.98
N PHE A 178 -8.01 11.27 4.97
CA PHE A 178 -9.10 10.33 5.19
C PHE A 178 -10.44 11.04 5.27
N THR A 179 -11.50 10.36 4.87
CA THR A 179 -12.86 10.86 4.94
C THR A 179 -13.70 10.04 5.92
N THR A 180 -14.54 10.72 6.69
CA THR A 180 -15.55 10.09 7.55
C THR A 180 -16.89 9.89 6.83
N ASP A 181 -17.05 10.38 5.61
CA ASP A 181 -18.25 10.12 4.78
C ASP A 181 -18.43 8.63 4.53
N ILE A 182 -17.30 7.90 4.46
CA ILE A 182 -17.24 6.44 4.35
C ILE A 182 -16.62 5.93 5.66
N PRO A 183 -17.44 5.56 6.67
CA PRO A 183 -16.97 5.31 8.03
C PRO A 183 -16.43 3.89 8.21
N ILE A 184 -15.49 3.51 7.36
CA ILE A 184 -14.72 2.27 7.50
C ILE A 184 -13.25 2.61 7.68
N ALA A 185 -12.61 2.01 8.67
CA ALA A 185 -11.20 2.23 8.97
C ALA A 185 -10.27 1.53 7.96
N ALA A 186 -10.54 1.69 6.67
CA ALA A 186 -9.79 1.07 5.59
C ALA A 186 -8.83 2.07 4.92
N GLY A 187 -7.81 1.56 4.24
CA GLY A 187 -6.84 2.39 3.54
C GLY A 187 -5.90 1.56 2.65
N PRO A 188 -4.98 2.18 1.92
CA PRO A 188 -4.06 1.48 1.04
C PRO A 188 -2.99 0.72 1.82
N ALA A 189 -2.54 -0.40 1.28
CA ALA A 189 -1.45 -1.22 1.79
C ALA A 189 -1.56 -1.55 3.30
N GLU A 190 -0.53 -1.31 4.07
CA GLU A 190 -0.48 -1.54 5.52
C GLU A 190 -1.23 -0.48 6.36
N TYR A 191 -1.79 0.54 5.74
CA TYR A 191 -2.49 1.63 6.44
C TYR A 191 -3.96 1.29 6.73
N GLN A 192 -4.25 0.02 6.97
CA GLN A 192 -5.56 -0.49 7.33
C GLN A 192 -5.83 -0.34 8.83
N ASN A 193 -7.08 -0.08 9.19
CA ASN A 193 -7.52 0.09 10.58
C ASN A 193 -6.73 1.18 11.34
N GLN A 194 -6.33 2.26 10.68
CA GLN A 194 -5.50 3.32 11.26
C GLN A 194 -6.31 4.54 11.72
N LEU A 195 -7.26 5.00 10.92
CA LEU A 195 -8.02 6.23 11.09
C LEU A 195 -9.52 5.94 11.09
N PRO A 196 -10.36 6.81 11.65
CA PRO A 196 -11.80 6.57 11.78
C PRO A 196 -12.56 6.91 10.49
N GLY A 197 -12.11 6.38 9.36
CA GLY A 197 -12.69 6.58 8.05
C GLY A 197 -11.79 6.04 6.95
N LEU A 198 -12.27 6.12 5.70
CA LEU A 198 -11.55 5.64 4.54
C LEU A 198 -10.40 6.59 4.19
N ILE A 199 -9.19 6.06 4.10
CA ILE A 199 -8.00 6.83 3.70
C ILE A 199 -7.96 6.89 2.17
N LEU A 200 -8.04 8.09 1.60
CA LEU A 200 -8.03 8.30 0.16
C LEU A 200 -6.65 8.67 -0.40
N GLU A 201 -5.74 9.12 0.44
CA GLU A 201 -4.37 9.40 0.03
C GLU A 201 -3.39 9.16 1.18
N ILE A 202 -2.25 8.58 0.86
CA ILE A 202 -1.08 8.49 1.74
C ILE A 202 0.12 9.04 0.98
N ASP A 203 0.82 9.98 1.59
CA ASP A 203 2.11 10.49 1.13
C ASP A 203 3.20 10.11 2.14
N ILE A 204 4.23 9.44 1.66
CA ILE A 204 5.38 9.00 2.45
C ILE A 204 6.62 9.76 1.96
N ASN A 205 7.25 10.48 2.89
CA ASN A 205 8.49 11.22 2.66
C ASN A 205 8.40 12.22 1.49
N ASN A 206 7.32 13.07 1.51
CA ASN A 206 7.11 14.16 0.55
C ASN A 206 7.14 13.70 -0.91
N GLY A 207 6.28 12.75 -1.25
CA GLY A 207 6.11 12.26 -2.61
C GLY A 207 7.05 11.14 -3.02
N ARG A 208 7.93 10.66 -2.13
CA ARG A 208 8.78 9.50 -2.44
C ARG A 208 7.95 8.26 -2.76
N GLN A 209 6.87 8.06 -2.02
CA GLN A 209 5.83 7.09 -2.33
C GLN A 209 4.47 7.69 -2.01
N VAL A 210 3.57 7.67 -2.98
CA VAL A 210 2.21 8.17 -2.82
C VAL A 210 1.22 7.09 -3.22
N PHE A 211 0.24 6.84 -2.36
CA PHE A 211 -0.97 6.11 -2.72
C PHE A 211 -2.10 7.12 -2.87
N LYS A 212 -2.77 7.13 -3.99
CA LYS A 212 -3.87 8.06 -4.27
C LYS A 212 -5.07 7.30 -4.81
N ALA A 213 -6.23 7.44 -4.15
CA ALA A 213 -7.49 6.93 -4.68
C ALA A 213 -7.85 7.66 -5.97
N VAL A 214 -8.15 6.89 -7.02
CA VAL A 214 -8.54 7.40 -8.34
C VAL A 214 -9.98 7.04 -8.69
N GLU A 215 -10.54 6.03 -8.03
CA GLU A 215 -11.93 5.60 -8.19
C GLU A 215 -12.49 5.06 -6.89
N ILE A 216 -13.77 5.36 -6.60
CA ILE A 216 -14.54 4.78 -5.51
C ILE A 216 -15.86 4.26 -6.08
N SER A 217 -16.19 3.01 -5.75
CA SER A 217 -17.44 2.36 -6.13
C SER A 217 -18.12 1.77 -4.89
N ALA A 218 -19.45 1.95 -4.79
CA ALA A 218 -20.23 1.25 -3.77
C ALA A 218 -20.48 -0.22 -4.13
N LYS A 219 -20.23 -0.61 -5.39
CA LYS A 219 -20.37 -2.00 -5.83
C LYS A 219 -19.07 -2.75 -5.55
N THR A 220 -19.16 -3.84 -4.82
CA THR A 220 -18.05 -4.76 -4.55
C THR A 220 -18.57 -6.19 -4.44
N ASP A 221 -17.71 -7.16 -4.75
CA ASP A 221 -17.96 -8.55 -4.42
C ASP A 221 -17.48 -8.85 -2.99
N ILE A 222 -18.39 -8.71 -2.03
CA ILE A 222 -18.08 -9.03 -0.61
C ILE A 222 -17.63 -10.48 -0.46
N ALA A 223 -18.10 -11.40 -1.31
CA ALA A 223 -17.69 -12.80 -1.26
C ALA A 223 -16.22 -13.01 -1.67
N ALA A 224 -15.62 -12.05 -2.37
CA ALA A 224 -14.18 -12.04 -2.69
C ALA A 224 -13.31 -11.63 -1.50
N ILE A 225 -13.86 -10.92 -0.49
CA ILE A 225 -13.12 -10.50 0.70
C ILE A 225 -12.87 -11.70 1.61
N LYS A 226 -11.80 -12.43 1.33
CA LYS A 226 -11.44 -13.67 2.04
C LYS A 226 -9.93 -13.72 2.31
N PRO A 227 -9.53 -14.31 3.45
CA PRO A 227 -8.11 -14.52 3.72
C PRO A 227 -7.49 -15.46 2.68
N PRO A 228 -6.30 -15.14 2.17
CA PRO A 228 -5.54 -16.01 1.28
C PRO A 228 -5.14 -17.31 2.02
N LYS A 229 -5.04 -18.41 1.27
CA LYS A 229 -4.79 -19.75 1.86
C LYS A 229 -3.61 -20.49 1.22
N SER A 230 -3.09 -19.97 0.11
CA SER A 230 -2.03 -20.65 -0.65
C SER A 230 -0.65 -20.19 -0.21
N GLY A 231 0.13 -21.07 0.37
CA GLY A 231 1.52 -20.82 0.77
C GLY A 231 1.93 -21.45 2.07
N LYS A 232 3.24 -21.41 2.36
CA LYS A 232 3.83 -21.86 3.62
C LYS A 232 3.45 -20.87 4.72
N LYS A 233 2.79 -21.35 5.78
CA LYS A 233 2.49 -20.51 6.95
C LYS A 233 3.76 -20.22 7.72
N VAL A 234 4.02 -18.94 7.96
CA VAL A 234 5.21 -18.45 8.68
C VAL A 234 4.83 -17.24 9.53
N THR A 235 5.61 -16.99 10.57
CA THR A 235 5.59 -15.72 11.29
C THR A 235 6.30 -14.64 10.48
N ARG A 236 6.11 -13.36 10.82
CA ARG A 236 6.83 -12.26 10.17
C ARG A 236 8.35 -12.40 10.31
N ASP A 237 8.82 -12.81 11.47
CA ASP A 237 10.25 -13.02 11.71
C ASP A 237 10.83 -14.20 10.91
N GLU A 238 10.07 -15.27 10.77
CA GLU A 238 10.46 -16.40 9.92
C GLU A 238 10.50 -16.01 8.45
N PHE A 239 9.51 -15.23 7.99
CA PHE A 239 9.49 -14.71 6.63
C PHE A 239 10.72 -13.83 6.36
N GLN A 240 11.07 -12.93 7.28
CA GLN A 240 12.27 -12.09 7.15
C GLN A 240 13.55 -12.93 7.05
N LYS A 241 13.68 -13.98 7.89
CA LYS A 241 14.84 -14.90 7.85
C LYS A 241 14.91 -15.68 6.54
N GLU A 242 13.77 -16.19 6.06
CA GLU A 242 13.72 -16.90 4.77
C GLU A 242 14.09 -15.97 3.61
N THR A 243 13.57 -14.73 3.62
CA THR A 243 13.90 -13.70 2.63
C THR A 243 15.40 -13.41 2.63
N GLN A 244 15.97 -13.17 3.81
CA GLN A 244 17.41 -12.91 3.95
C GLN A 244 18.24 -14.06 3.40
N LYS A 245 17.91 -15.29 3.78
CA LYS A 245 18.60 -16.49 3.30
C LYS A 245 18.57 -16.59 1.77
N MET A 246 17.41 -16.37 1.16
CA MET A 246 17.26 -16.42 -0.31
C MET A 246 18.08 -15.32 -0.99
N MET A 247 18.14 -14.11 -0.43
CA MET A 247 18.97 -13.03 -0.95
C MET A 247 20.47 -13.37 -0.87
N ASP A 248 20.93 -13.91 0.27
CA ASP A 248 22.32 -14.31 0.45
C ASP A 248 22.75 -15.46 -0.50
N GLU A 249 21.82 -16.38 -0.82
CA GLU A 249 22.05 -17.43 -1.80
C GLU A 249 22.16 -16.88 -3.23
N MET A 250 21.32 -15.90 -3.59
CA MET A 250 21.41 -15.22 -4.88
C MET A 250 22.72 -14.46 -5.05
N GLU A 251 23.15 -13.75 -4.00
CA GLU A 251 24.41 -13.00 -4.02
C GLU A 251 25.60 -13.93 -4.24
N LYS A 252 25.63 -15.08 -3.58
CA LYS A 252 26.66 -16.11 -3.77
C LYS A 252 26.69 -16.68 -5.21
N ASN A 253 25.49 -16.85 -5.81
CA ASN A 253 25.37 -17.41 -7.15
C ASN A 253 25.64 -16.38 -8.26
N ASN A 254 25.47 -15.07 -8.00
CA ASN A 254 25.72 -13.98 -8.96
C ASN A 254 27.14 -13.39 -8.86
N GLY A 255 28.03 -13.94 -8.06
CA GLY A 255 29.40 -13.43 -7.81
C GLY A 255 30.38 -13.48 -8.99
N GLY A 256 29.91 -13.51 -10.26
CA GLY A 256 30.74 -13.60 -11.45
C GLY A 256 30.56 -12.54 -12.53
N GLY A 257 29.73 -11.52 -12.33
CA GLY A 257 29.45 -10.50 -13.34
C GLY A 257 29.60 -9.05 -12.84
N ASN A 258 30.54 -8.33 -13.44
CA ASN A 258 30.90 -6.95 -13.12
C ASN A 258 29.80 -5.94 -13.56
N ARG A 259 28.63 -5.90 -12.90
CA ARG A 259 27.61 -4.85 -13.13
C ARG A 259 27.06 -4.37 -11.80
N THR A 260 27.40 -3.13 -11.45
CA THR A 260 26.94 -2.48 -10.21
C THR A 260 25.63 -1.75 -10.45
N ILE A 261 24.55 -2.21 -9.85
CA ILE A 261 23.27 -1.48 -9.80
C ILE A 261 23.08 -0.99 -8.38
N ARG A 262 23.06 0.32 -8.17
CA ARG A 262 22.72 0.94 -6.87
C ARG A 262 21.25 1.32 -6.87
N ILE A 263 20.47 0.73 -5.99
CA ILE A 263 19.09 1.11 -5.71
C ILE A 263 19.06 1.69 -4.30
N ASN A 264 18.84 3.00 -4.20
CA ASN A 264 18.58 3.65 -2.92
C ASN A 264 17.06 3.70 -2.69
N ASN A 265 16.60 2.94 -1.73
CA ASN A 265 15.22 3.00 -1.23
C ASN A 265 15.05 4.12 -0.22
#